data_f962526cf39f67d6861bdd02a45c4994
#
_entry.id   f962526cf39f67d6861bdd02a45c4994
#
_cell.length_a   1.000
_cell.length_b   1.000
_cell.length_c   1.000
_cell.angle_alpha   90.00
_cell.angle_beta   90.00
_cell.angle_gamma   90.00
#
_symmetry.space_group_name_H-M   'P 1'
#
loop_
_entity.id
_entity.type
_entity.pdbx_description
1 polymer ?
#
loop_
_entity_poly.entity_id
_entity_poly.type
_entity_poly.pdbx_seq_one_letter_code
_entity_poly.pdbx_strand_id
1 'polypeptide(L)'
;MTALEEARAVRGRVAPIGVIGGSSRVVEHNLYVYRRLWPMFVTGFFEPVFYLLGIGFGIGGLVGTITVGGQHVSYGVFVAPALMASAAMNGAIYDSTFGLFYQLKYAKTYEAMLATPVTVGSVSLGAVAWAVLRGSLYSAVFLVVMALLRLLHSPLGILMLPAAILTGFTFASLGTAAATFVRSWDDFDLMNLILLPLFLFSATFFPITIYPGALQIVVELSPLYRAIDLMRSLGLGQPSWSMVPDVAYLLALSGLGLWVTSRRMMKRLRP
;
A
#
# COMPACT_ATOMS: atom_id res chain seq x y z
N MET A 1 33.76 -29.73 0.56
CA MET A 1 33.26 -28.37 0.29
C MET A 1 31.74 -28.42 0.31
N THR A 2 31.09 -27.68 1.18
CA THR A 2 29.63 -27.64 1.23
C THR A 2 29.09 -26.78 0.09
N ALA A 3 27.89 -27.05 -0.41
CA ALA A 3 27.23 -26.23 -1.46
C ALA A 3 27.20 -24.72 -1.15
N LEU A 4 27.25 -24.36 0.14
CA LEU A 4 27.35 -22.98 0.62
C LEU A 4 28.75 -22.37 0.39
N GLU A 5 29.80 -23.16 0.47
CA GLU A 5 31.18 -22.67 0.19
C GLU A 5 31.41 -22.46 -1.30
N GLU A 6 30.85 -23.32 -2.14
CA GLU A 6 30.86 -23.12 -3.60
C GLU A 6 30.04 -21.88 -4.01
N ALA A 7 28.86 -21.67 -3.44
CA ALA A 7 28.05 -20.48 -3.68
C ALA A 7 28.77 -19.19 -3.22
N ARG A 8 29.50 -19.22 -2.11
CA ARG A 8 30.35 -18.10 -1.66
C ARG A 8 31.52 -17.83 -2.58
N ALA A 9 32.17 -18.88 -3.09
CA ALA A 9 33.30 -18.75 -4.03
C ALA A 9 32.86 -18.17 -5.38
N VAL A 10 31.68 -18.54 -5.88
CA VAL A 10 31.07 -17.99 -7.10
C VAL A 10 30.70 -16.53 -6.91
N ARG A 11 30.14 -16.18 -5.74
CA ARG A 11 29.77 -14.79 -5.40
C ARG A 11 30.96 -13.82 -5.39
N GLY A 12 32.13 -14.31 -4.98
CA GLY A 12 33.38 -13.49 -4.99
C GLY A 12 33.93 -13.20 -6.38
N ARG A 13 33.47 -13.94 -7.42
CA ARG A 13 33.92 -13.79 -8.81
C ARG A 13 33.01 -12.98 -9.70
N VAL A 14 31.77 -12.71 -9.27
CA VAL A 14 30.78 -11.97 -10.06
C VAL A 14 30.52 -10.62 -9.39
N ALA A 15 30.67 -9.54 -10.14
CA ALA A 15 30.38 -8.19 -9.66
C ALA A 15 28.90 -8.11 -9.19
N PRO A 16 28.61 -7.47 -8.04
CA PRO A 16 27.24 -7.30 -7.56
C PRO A 16 26.43 -6.52 -8.59
N ILE A 17 25.24 -7.01 -8.89
CA ILE A 17 24.27 -6.28 -9.71
C ILE A 17 23.86 -5.03 -8.95
N GLY A 18 23.83 -3.86 -9.60
CA GLY A 18 23.38 -2.61 -9.00
C GLY A 18 22.00 -2.76 -8.36
N VAL A 19 21.72 -1.99 -7.32
CA VAL A 19 20.49 -2.11 -6.51
C VAL A 19 19.23 -2.09 -7.39
N ILE A 20 19.14 -1.21 -8.38
CA ILE A 20 18.01 -1.10 -9.30
C ILE A 20 17.87 -2.35 -10.17
N GLY A 21 18.97 -2.83 -10.77
CA GLY A 21 18.98 -4.04 -11.60
C GLY A 21 18.60 -5.30 -10.81
N GLY A 22 19.06 -5.39 -9.55
CA GLY A 22 18.66 -6.48 -8.66
C GLY A 22 17.19 -6.40 -8.26
N SER A 23 16.65 -5.20 -8.01
CA SER A 23 15.24 -5.02 -7.66
C SER A 23 14.31 -5.38 -8.82
N SER A 24 14.67 -5.06 -10.06
CA SER A 24 13.87 -5.45 -11.24
C SER A 24 13.76 -6.97 -11.37
N ARG A 25 14.83 -7.72 -11.05
CA ARG A 25 14.78 -9.20 -11.04
C ARG A 25 13.85 -9.77 -10.00
N VAL A 26 13.74 -9.13 -8.82
CA VAL A 26 12.77 -9.51 -7.78
C VAL A 26 11.34 -9.29 -8.26
N VAL A 27 11.06 -8.14 -8.89
CA VAL A 27 9.75 -7.84 -9.47
C VAL A 27 9.40 -8.82 -10.60
N GLU A 28 10.36 -9.10 -11.49
CA GLU A 28 10.19 -10.06 -12.58
C GLU A 28 9.85 -11.46 -12.05
N HIS A 29 10.59 -11.95 -11.04
CA HIS A 29 10.31 -13.22 -10.39
C HIS A 29 8.88 -13.27 -9.84
N ASN A 30 8.46 -12.24 -9.09
CA ASN A 30 7.13 -12.17 -8.54
C ASN A 30 6.06 -12.13 -9.66
N LEU A 31 6.31 -11.42 -10.76
CA LEU A 31 5.41 -11.39 -11.91
C LEU A 31 5.19 -12.79 -12.51
N TYR A 32 6.26 -13.59 -12.64
CA TYR A 32 6.15 -14.97 -13.14
C TYR A 32 5.34 -15.86 -12.19
N VAL A 33 5.57 -15.76 -10.90
CA VAL A 33 4.81 -16.51 -9.88
C VAL A 33 3.33 -16.16 -9.93
N TYR A 34 3.03 -14.85 -9.93
CA TYR A 34 1.64 -14.37 -9.90
C TYR A 34 0.90 -14.53 -11.22
N ARG A 35 1.58 -14.60 -12.35
CA ARG A 35 0.94 -14.93 -13.64
C ARG A 35 0.20 -16.27 -13.57
N ARG A 36 0.68 -17.20 -12.77
CA ARG A 36 0.02 -18.49 -12.52
C ARG A 36 -1.11 -18.40 -11.49
N LEU A 37 -1.06 -17.40 -10.63
CA LEU A 37 -2.00 -17.17 -9.53
C LEU A 37 -2.94 -16.00 -9.80
N TRP A 38 -3.23 -15.72 -11.09
CA TRP A 38 -4.08 -14.60 -11.49
C TRP A 38 -5.46 -14.53 -10.80
N PRO A 39 -6.12 -15.67 -10.40
CA PRO A 39 -7.40 -15.58 -9.69
C PRO A 39 -7.28 -14.85 -8.34
N MET A 40 -6.09 -14.92 -7.68
CA MET A 40 -5.85 -14.18 -6.44
C MET A 40 -5.82 -12.66 -6.64
N PHE A 41 -5.46 -12.17 -7.84
CA PHE A 41 -5.57 -10.74 -8.15
C PHE A 41 -7.02 -10.31 -8.25
N VAL A 42 -7.84 -11.16 -8.87
CA VAL A 42 -9.26 -10.86 -9.07
C VAL A 42 -9.99 -10.77 -7.72
N THR A 43 -9.75 -11.69 -6.79
CA THR A 43 -10.41 -11.67 -5.47
C THR A 43 -10.09 -10.41 -4.67
N GLY A 44 -8.83 -9.95 -4.66
CA GLY A 44 -8.44 -8.73 -3.92
C GLY A 44 -9.02 -7.43 -4.49
N PHE A 45 -9.47 -7.44 -5.74
CA PHE A 45 -10.13 -6.31 -6.37
C PHE A 45 -11.63 -6.23 -6.01
N PHE A 46 -12.30 -7.36 -5.85
CA PHE A 46 -13.74 -7.37 -5.60
C PHE A 46 -14.12 -6.75 -4.26
N GLU A 47 -13.32 -6.93 -3.23
CA GLU A 47 -13.61 -6.43 -1.88
C GLU A 47 -13.90 -4.91 -1.87
N PRO A 48 -13.03 -4.01 -2.35
CA PRO A 48 -13.29 -2.57 -2.37
C PRO A 48 -14.49 -2.20 -3.25
N VAL A 49 -14.72 -2.94 -4.35
CA VAL A 49 -15.87 -2.71 -5.23
C VAL A 49 -17.18 -3.08 -4.52
N PHE A 50 -17.23 -4.20 -3.81
CA PHE A 50 -18.41 -4.57 -3.04
C PHE A 50 -18.68 -3.58 -1.91
N TYR A 51 -17.63 -3.08 -1.23
CA TYR A 51 -17.79 -1.98 -0.29
C TYR A 51 -18.37 -0.73 -0.96
N LEU A 52 -17.88 -0.36 -2.14
CA LEU A 52 -18.40 0.80 -2.86
C LEU A 52 -19.87 0.61 -3.26
N LEU A 53 -20.24 -0.56 -3.75
CA LEU A 53 -21.62 -0.85 -4.13
C LEU A 53 -22.52 -0.96 -2.90
N GLY A 54 -22.12 -1.71 -1.88
CA GLY A 54 -22.93 -1.91 -0.68
C GLY A 54 -23.10 -0.63 0.15
N ILE A 55 -21.99 0.05 0.43
CA ILE A 55 -22.00 1.27 1.25
C ILE A 55 -22.40 2.48 0.43
N GLY A 56 -21.84 2.64 -0.78
CA GLY A 56 -22.10 3.79 -1.65
C GLY A 56 -23.55 3.89 -2.09
N PHE A 57 -24.16 2.78 -2.51
CA PHE A 57 -25.57 2.76 -2.93
C PHE A 57 -26.52 2.40 -1.77
N GLY A 58 -26.16 1.42 -0.93
CA GLY A 58 -27.02 0.98 0.16
C GLY A 58 -27.19 2.06 1.23
N ILE A 59 -26.10 2.48 1.88
CA ILE A 59 -26.12 3.53 2.88
C ILE A 59 -26.33 4.90 2.22
N GLY A 60 -25.80 5.12 1.01
CA GLY A 60 -25.98 6.35 0.26
C GLY A 60 -27.44 6.69 0.00
N GLY A 61 -28.30 5.69 -0.21
CA GLY A 61 -29.75 5.87 -0.32
C GLY A 61 -30.42 6.40 0.96
N LEU A 62 -29.86 6.11 2.13
CA LEU A 62 -30.35 6.56 3.44
C LEU A 62 -29.76 7.93 3.83
N VAL A 63 -28.49 8.16 3.55
CA VAL A 63 -27.76 9.39 3.93
C VAL A 63 -28.02 10.52 2.96
N GLY A 64 -28.23 10.22 1.67
CA GLY A 64 -28.46 11.21 0.62
C GLY A 64 -27.18 11.98 0.26
N THR A 65 -27.15 13.29 0.53
CA THR A 65 -26.01 14.16 0.21
C THR A 65 -25.25 14.59 1.46
N ILE A 66 -23.93 14.73 1.32
CA ILE A 66 -23.03 15.24 2.36
C ILE A 66 -22.40 16.53 1.88
N THR A 67 -22.21 17.48 2.78
CA THR A 67 -21.49 18.73 2.50
C THR A 67 -20.00 18.55 2.78
N VAL A 68 -19.17 18.70 1.76
CA VAL A 68 -17.72 18.60 1.85
C VAL A 68 -17.10 19.77 1.08
N GLY A 69 -16.22 20.55 1.72
CA GLY A 69 -15.59 21.70 1.09
C GLY A 69 -16.58 22.72 0.52
N GLY A 70 -17.77 22.85 1.12
CA GLY A 70 -18.84 23.74 0.64
C GLY A 70 -19.66 23.19 -0.54
N GLN A 71 -19.39 21.98 -1.02
CA GLN A 71 -20.18 21.31 -2.08
C GLN A 71 -21.08 20.24 -1.49
N HIS A 72 -22.31 20.15 -2.01
CA HIS A 72 -23.21 19.04 -1.73
C HIS A 72 -22.95 17.91 -2.72
N VAL A 73 -22.40 16.81 -2.22
CA VAL A 73 -22.06 15.63 -3.04
C VAL A 73 -22.83 14.41 -2.54
N SER A 74 -23.09 13.46 -3.45
CA SER A 74 -23.70 12.20 -3.02
C SER A 74 -22.74 11.42 -2.10
N TYR A 75 -23.29 10.62 -1.20
CA TYR A 75 -22.48 9.81 -0.28
C TYR A 75 -21.50 8.89 -0.99
N GLY A 76 -21.89 8.32 -2.15
CA GLY A 76 -20.99 7.51 -2.97
C GLY A 76 -19.75 8.27 -3.46
N VAL A 77 -19.91 9.51 -3.87
CA VAL A 77 -18.80 10.40 -4.30
C VAL A 77 -17.86 10.74 -3.15
N PHE A 78 -18.40 10.88 -1.94
CA PHE A 78 -17.62 11.12 -0.73
C PHE A 78 -16.78 9.91 -0.33
N VAL A 79 -17.36 8.70 -0.37
CA VAL A 79 -16.72 7.47 0.12
C VAL A 79 -15.78 6.86 -0.93
N ALA A 80 -16.05 7.00 -2.22
CA ALA A 80 -15.28 6.34 -3.27
C ALA A 80 -13.77 6.65 -3.24
N PRO A 81 -13.30 7.92 -3.09
CA PRO A 81 -11.86 8.22 -2.94
C PRO A 81 -11.25 7.55 -1.71
N ALA A 82 -12.00 7.48 -0.61
CA ALA A 82 -11.53 6.84 0.62
C ALA A 82 -11.38 5.32 0.46
N LEU A 83 -12.31 4.67 -0.22
CA LEU A 83 -12.20 3.23 -0.54
C LEU A 83 -11.04 2.96 -1.52
N MET A 84 -10.76 3.88 -2.45
CA MET A 84 -9.60 3.77 -3.34
C MET A 84 -8.28 3.86 -2.56
N ALA A 85 -8.16 4.78 -1.61
CA ALA A 85 -7.01 4.89 -0.72
C ALA A 85 -6.82 3.62 0.12
N SER A 86 -7.92 3.09 0.64
CA SER A 86 -7.93 1.85 1.43
C SER A 86 -7.56 0.62 0.59
N ALA A 87 -8.00 0.56 -0.66
CA ALA A 87 -7.60 -0.49 -1.60
C ALA A 87 -6.09 -0.47 -1.89
N ALA A 88 -5.53 0.74 -2.10
CA ALA A 88 -4.09 0.92 -2.27
C ALA A 88 -3.31 0.49 -1.01
N MET A 89 -3.80 0.86 0.17
CA MET A 89 -3.23 0.44 1.46
C MET A 89 -3.27 -1.08 1.62
N ASN A 90 -4.44 -1.69 1.51
CA ASN A 90 -4.62 -3.13 1.74
C ASN A 90 -3.79 -3.97 0.77
N GLY A 91 -3.80 -3.61 -0.53
CA GLY A 91 -2.99 -4.28 -1.55
C GLY A 91 -1.49 -4.20 -1.24
N ALA A 92 -1.01 -3.04 -0.81
CA ALA A 92 0.39 -2.83 -0.47
C ALA A 92 0.80 -3.55 0.83
N ILE A 93 -0.02 -3.47 1.88
CA ILE A 93 0.27 -4.09 3.19
C ILE A 93 0.29 -5.61 3.06
N TYR A 94 -0.69 -6.20 2.39
CA TYR A 94 -0.76 -7.66 2.28
C TYR A 94 0.54 -8.25 1.73
N ASP A 95 1.03 -7.73 0.61
CA ASP A 95 2.26 -8.24 0.00
C ASP A 95 3.52 -7.87 0.77
N SER A 96 3.58 -6.66 1.31
CA SER A 96 4.75 -6.19 2.05
C SER A 96 4.89 -6.81 3.43
N THR A 97 3.84 -7.42 3.97
CA THR A 97 3.84 -8.08 5.28
C THR A 97 3.76 -9.59 5.15
N PHE A 98 2.59 -10.15 4.82
CA PHE A 98 2.40 -11.60 4.69
C PHE A 98 3.27 -12.21 3.59
N GLY A 99 3.30 -11.59 2.41
CA GLY A 99 4.11 -12.04 1.29
C GLY A 99 5.59 -12.06 1.62
N LEU A 100 6.09 -10.97 2.21
CA LEU A 100 7.49 -10.86 2.62
C LEU A 100 7.86 -11.88 3.70
N PHE A 101 7.03 -12.02 4.74
CA PHE A 101 7.24 -12.98 5.81
C PHE A 101 7.28 -14.43 5.31
N TYR A 102 6.33 -14.80 4.45
CA TYR A 102 6.29 -16.11 3.83
C TYR A 102 7.55 -16.39 3.01
N GLN A 103 7.99 -15.46 2.18
CA GLN A 103 9.19 -15.59 1.35
C GLN A 103 10.48 -15.63 2.18
N LEU A 104 10.53 -14.93 3.32
CA LEU A 104 11.69 -14.95 4.21
C LEU A 104 11.76 -16.24 5.03
N LYS A 105 10.64 -16.69 5.59
CA LYS A 105 10.66 -17.74 6.63
C LYS A 105 10.36 -19.13 6.09
N TYR A 106 9.45 -19.26 5.13
CA TYR A 106 8.98 -20.57 4.64
C TYR A 106 9.51 -20.91 3.26
N ALA A 107 9.30 -20.05 2.28
CA ALA A 107 9.76 -20.31 0.92
C ALA A 107 11.27 -20.13 0.75
N LYS A 108 11.93 -19.43 1.70
CA LYS A 108 13.37 -19.11 1.66
C LYS A 108 13.84 -18.51 0.34
N THR A 109 12.91 -17.92 -0.41
CA THR A 109 13.15 -17.35 -1.75
C THR A 109 14.24 -16.29 -1.71
N TYR A 110 14.25 -15.47 -0.65
CA TYR A 110 15.26 -14.42 -0.52
C TYR A 110 16.64 -14.96 -0.13
N GLU A 111 16.73 -16.06 0.61
CA GLU A 111 18.00 -16.76 0.85
C GLU A 111 18.57 -17.28 -0.47
N ALA A 112 17.71 -17.90 -1.30
CA ALA A 112 18.12 -18.37 -2.63
C ALA A 112 18.53 -17.21 -3.55
N MET A 113 17.80 -16.10 -3.54
CA MET A 113 18.17 -14.89 -4.31
C MET A 113 19.51 -14.31 -3.83
N LEU A 114 19.78 -14.30 -2.53
CA LEU A 114 21.04 -13.81 -1.96
C LEU A 114 22.23 -14.76 -2.23
N ALA A 115 22.00 -16.00 -2.64
CA ALA A 115 23.05 -16.88 -3.16
C ALA A 115 23.52 -16.44 -4.57
N THR A 116 22.75 -15.58 -5.25
CA THR A 116 23.12 -14.91 -6.53
C THR A 116 23.76 -13.54 -6.25
N PRO A 117 24.25 -12.79 -7.27
CA PRO A 117 24.83 -11.46 -7.10
C PRO A 117 23.84 -10.35 -6.66
N VAL A 118 22.61 -10.71 -6.27
CA VAL A 118 21.58 -9.79 -5.76
C VAL A 118 21.90 -9.36 -4.33
N THR A 119 21.75 -8.07 -4.04
CA THR A 119 22.04 -7.51 -2.71
C THR A 119 20.78 -7.48 -1.82
N VAL A 120 20.96 -7.41 -0.49
CA VAL A 120 19.87 -7.24 0.47
C VAL A 120 19.02 -5.99 0.17
N GLY A 121 19.69 -4.89 -0.24
CA GLY A 121 18.99 -3.67 -0.66
C GLY A 121 18.12 -3.87 -1.90
N SER A 122 18.60 -4.67 -2.87
CA SER A 122 17.83 -5.04 -4.06
C SER A 122 16.58 -5.83 -3.72
N VAL A 123 16.68 -6.79 -2.79
CA VAL A 123 15.55 -7.61 -2.33
C VAL A 123 14.50 -6.73 -1.64
N SER A 124 14.94 -5.86 -0.71
CA SER A 124 14.04 -4.97 0.02
C SER A 124 13.31 -4.00 -0.91
N LEU A 125 14.05 -3.35 -1.80
CA LEU A 125 13.45 -2.39 -2.74
C LEU A 125 12.55 -3.11 -3.76
N GLY A 126 12.93 -4.30 -4.21
CA GLY A 126 12.12 -5.12 -5.11
C GLY A 126 10.80 -5.58 -4.48
N ALA A 127 10.82 -5.94 -3.19
CA ALA A 127 9.60 -6.30 -2.46
C ALA A 127 8.64 -5.11 -2.34
N VAL A 128 9.16 -3.92 -1.99
CA VAL A 128 8.35 -2.69 -1.94
C VAL A 128 7.83 -2.33 -3.33
N ALA A 129 8.67 -2.38 -4.35
CA ALA A 129 8.27 -2.08 -5.73
C ALA A 129 7.16 -3.02 -6.22
N TRP A 130 7.22 -4.31 -5.88
CA TRP A 130 6.18 -5.28 -6.19
C TRP A 130 4.86 -4.94 -5.49
N ALA A 131 4.90 -4.66 -4.17
CA ALA A 131 3.72 -4.30 -3.41
C ALA A 131 3.05 -3.01 -3.94
N VAL A 132 3.86 -2.01 -4.31
CA VAL A 132 3.38 -0.77 -4.95
C VAL A 132 2.74 -1.06 -6.30
N LEU A 133 3.37 -1.88 -7.14
CA LEU A 133 2.83 -2.24 -8.45
C LEU A 133 1.44 -2.90 -8.32
N ARG A 134 1.29 -3.82 -7.37
CA ARG A 134 0.02 -4.49 -7.10
C ARG A 134 -1.04 -3.54 -6.57
N GLY A 135 -0.71 -2.72 -5.56
CA GLY A 135 -1.62 -1.71 -5.05
C GLY A 135 -2.05 -0.70 -6.12
N SER A 136 -1.12 -0.31 -7.00
CA SER A 136 -1.39 0.58 -8.14
C SER A 136 -2.35 -0.04 -9.14
N LEU A 137 -2.19 -1.34 -9.43
CA LEU A 137 -3.10 -2.05 -10.32
C LEU A 137 -4.52 -2.10 -9.76
N TYR A 138 -4.67 -2.42 -8.48
CA TYR A 138 -5.98 -2.41 -7.81
C TYR A 138 -6.62 -1.02 -7.84
N SER A 139 -5.84 0.02 -7.56
CA SER A 139 -6.31 1.40 -7.60
C SER A 139 -6.69 1.85 -9.01
N ALA A 140 -5.95 1.43 -10.03
CA ALA A 140 -6.27 1.75 -11.42
C ALA A 140 -7.62 1.12 -11.84
N VAL A 141 -7.83 -0.15 -11.50
CA VAL A 141 -9.11 -0.82 -11.78
C VAL A 141 -10.25 -0.18 -10.99
N PHE A 142 -10.00 0.18 -9.73
CA PHE A 142 -10.99 0.88 -8.89
C PHE A 142 -11.36 2.26 -9.48
N LEU A 143 -10.37 3.01 -9.99
CA LEU A 143 -10.60 4.28 -10.68
C LEU A 143 -11.48 4.11 -11.92
N VAL A 144 -11.27 3.04 -12.69
CA VAL A 144 -12.13 2.70 -13.83
C VAL A 144 -13.56 2.44 -13.37
N VAL A 145 -13.75 1.69 -12.28
CA VAL A 145 -15.09 1.45 -11.71
C VAL A 145 -15.74 2.76 -11.27
N MET A 146 -15.00 3.65 -10.60
CA MET A 146 -15.51 4.98 -10.23
C MET A 146 -15.93 5.79 -11.45
N ALA A 147 -15.15 5.73 -12.54
CA ALA A 147 -15.49 6.42 -13.79
C ALA A 147 -16.77 5.84 -14.43
N LEU A 148 -16.91 4.52 -14.49
CA LEU A 148 -18.10 3.84 -15.01
C LEU A 148 -19.37 4.16 -14.20
N LEU A 149 -19.23 4.29 -12.87
CA LEU A 149 -20.32 4.65 -11.96
C LEU A 149 -20.56 6.17 -11.90
N ARG A 150 -19.83 6.97 -12.70
CA ARG A 150 -19.93 8.44 -12.74
C ARG A 150 -19.69 9.12 -11.39
N LEU A 151 -18.81 8.55 -10.57
CA LEU A 151 -18.44 9.09 -9.27
C LEU A 151 -17.28 10.11 -9.34
N LEU A 152 -16.68 10.30 -10.51
CA LEU A 152 -15.66 11.33 -10.76
C LEU A 152 -16.34 12.66 -11.09
N HIS A 153 -16.15 13.67 -10.24
CA HIS A 153 -16.73 14.99 -10.41
C HIS A 153 -15.81 15.98 -11.16
N SER A 154 -14.52 15.59 -11.31
CA SER A 154 -13.53 16.45 -11.96
C SER A 154 -12.58 15.64 -12.83
N PRO A 155 -12.06 16.22 -13.93
CA PRO A 155 -10.96 15.64 -14.70
C PRO A 155 -9.70 15.42 -13.85
N LEU A 156 -9.51 16.20 -12.77
CA LEU A 156 -8.43 16.04 -11.81
C LEU A 156 -8.50 14.69 -11.05
N GLY A 157 -9.65 14.01 -11.10
CA GLY A 157 -9.82 12.67 -10.52
C GLY A 157 -8.83 11.64 -11.08
N ILE A 158 -8.28 11.83 -12.29
CA ILE A 158 -7.23 10.97 -12.83
C ILE A 158 -5.93 11.03 -11.99
N LEU A 159 -5.68 12.17 -11.34
CA LEU A 159 -4.53 12.35 -10.44
C LEU A 159 -4.68 11.57 -9.12
N MET A 160 -5.84 10.99 -8.84
CA MET A 160 -6.00 10.05 -7.74
C MET A 160 -5.14 8.79 -7.94
N LEU A 161 -4.80 8.43 -9.19
CA LEU A 161 -3.95 7.28 -9.46
C LEU A 161 -2.50 7.49 -8.94
N PRO A 162 -1.77 8.58 -9.28
CA PRO A 162 -0.48 8.85 -8.66
C PRO A 162 -0.57 9.03 -7.14
N ALA A 163 -1.65 9.59 -6.60
CA ALA A 163 -1.87 9.65 -5.15
C ALA A 163 -2.03 8.24 -4.54
N ALA A 164 -2.72 7.33 -5.23
CA ALA A 164 -2.84 5.93 -4.82
C ALA A 164 -1.49 5.19 -4.88
N ILE A 165 -0.67 5.47 -5.89
CA ILE A 165 0.70 4.95 -5.98
C ILE A 165 1.53 5.42 -4.79
N LEU A 166 1.46 6.69 -4.42
CA LEU A 166 2.13 7.24 -3.25
C LEU A 166 1.63 6.58 -1.95
N THR A 167 0.31 6.41 -1.83
CA THR A 167 -0.30 5.69 -0.70
C THR A 167 0.22 4.26 -0.61
N GLY A 168 0.18 3.52 -1.72
CA GLY A 168 0.72 2.17 -1.81
C GLY A 168 2.21 2.12 -1.44
N PHE A 169 3.01 3.08 -1.89
CA PHE A 169 4.43 3.18 -1.55
C PHE A 169 4.65 3.42 -0.06
N THR A 170 3.86 4.29 0.55
CA THR A 170 3.92 4.56 1.99
C THR A 170 3.61 3.29 2.79
N PHE A 171 2.49 2.64 2.50
CA PHE A 171 2.06 1.46 3.23
C PHE A 171 2.91 0.22 2.92
N ALA A 172 3.44 0.07 1.69
CA ALA A 172 4.41 -0.97 1.39
C ALA A 172 5.71 -0.80 2.18
N SER A 173 6.20 0.43 2.30
CA SER A 173 7.42 0.75 3.05
C SER A 173 7.23 0.48 4.54
N LEU A 174 6.11 0.90 5.12
CA LEU A 174 5.75 0.65 6.52
C LEU A 174 5.49 -0.85 6.77
N GLY A 175 4.76 -1.51 5.88
CA GLY A 175 4.47 -2.94 5.95
C GLY A 175 5.74 -3.79 5.89
N THR A 176 6.66 -3.47 4.96
CA THR A 176 7.96 -4.14 4.87
C THR A 176 8.77 -3.95 6.15
N ALA A 177 8.76 -2.73 6.74
CA ALA A 177 9.39 -2.46 8.02
C ALA A 177 8.76 -3.30 9.13
N ALA A 178 7.42 -3.32 9.24
CA ALA A 178 6.67 -4.09 10.22
C ALA A 178 6.96 -5.59 10.09
N ALA A 179 6.99 -6.16 8.88
CA ALA A 179 7.31 -7.56 8.63
C ALA A 179 8.69 -7.97 9.17
N THR A 180 9.63 -7.04 9.28
CA THR A 180 10.94 -7.33 9.91
C THR A 180 10.84 -7.55 11.42
N PHE A 181 9.75 -7.19 12.09
CA PHE A 181 9.53 -7.43 13.51
C PHE A 181 8.75 -8.71 13.77
N VAL A 182 7.95 -9.16 12.81
CA VAL A 182 7.13 -10.37 12.89
C VAL A 182 7.98 -11.61 13.10
N ARG A 183 7.59 -12.45 14.07
CA ARG A 183 8.27 -13.69 14.45
C ARG A 183 7.43 -14.94 14.15
N SER A 184 6.10 -14.83 14.29
CA SER A 184 5.15 -15.93 14.12
C SER A 184 3.93 -15.45 13.32
N TRP A 185 3.04 -16.39 12.96
CA TRP A 185 1.77 -16.07 12.33
C TRP A 185 0.84 -15.29 13.26
N ASP A 186 0.91 -15.56 14.57
CA ASP A 186 0.07 -14.89 15.56
C ASP A 186 0.31 -13.36 15.63
N ASP A 187 1.53 -12.92 15.27
CA ASP A 187 1.87 -11.49 15.24
C ASP A 187 1.06 -10.72 14.17
N PHE A 188 0.49 -11.42 13.18
CA PHE A 188 -0.38 -10.78 12.18
C PHE A 188 -1.75 -10.39 12.73
N ASP A 189 -2.23 -11.06 13.77
CA ASP A 189 -3.47 -10.65 14.44
C ASP A 189 -3.30 -9.28 15.10
N LEU A 190 -2.11 -8.99 15.65
CA LEU A 190 -1.78 -7.66 16.17
C LEU A 190 -1.73 -6.61 15.05
N MET A 191 -1.25 -6.96 13.85
CA MET A 191 -1.28 -6.05 12.70
C MET A 191 -2.71 -5.74 12.27
N ASN A 192 -3.58 -6.75 12.19
CA ASN A 192 -4.99 -6.56 11.87
C ASN A 192 -5.71 -5.71 12.93
N LEU A 193 -5.35 -5.86 14.20
CA LEU A 193 -5.86 -5.04 15.31
C LEU A 193 -5.52 -3.55 15.13
N ILE A 194 -4.42 -3.21 14.45
CA ILE A 194 -4.04 -1.83 14.12
C ILE A 194 -4.72 -1.37 12.82
N LEU A 195 -4.76 -2.23 11.81
CA LEU A 195 -5.27 -1.86 10.48
C LEU A 195 -6.78 -1.59 10.46
N LEU A 196 -7.55 -2.35 11.22
CA LEU A 196 -8.99 -2.17 11.28
C LEU A 196 -9.40 -0.82 11.89
N PRO A 197 -8.90 -0.38 13.06
CA PRO A 197 -9.13 0.97 13.54
C PRO A 197 -8.60 2.05 12.60
N LEU A 198 -7.42 1.84 11.99
CA LEU A 198 -6.86 2.76 11.02
C LEU A 198 -7.84 3.01 9.86
N PHE A 199 -8.46 1.95 9.33
CA PHE A 199 -9.45 2.04 8.26
C PHE A 199 -10.74 2.74 8.71
N LEU A 200 -11.26 2.38 9.88
CA LEU A 200 -12.53 2.91 10.38
C LEU A 200 -12.45 4.38 10.81
N PHE A 201 -11.32 4.77 11.43
CA PHE A 201 -11.15 6.09 12.03
C PHE A 201 -10.34 7.07 11.16
N SER A 202 -10.11 6.77 9.88
CA SER A 202 -9.43 7.70 8.95
C SER A 202 -10.38 8.57 8.14
N ALA A 203 -11.54 8.91 8.68
CA ALA A 203 -12.60 9.66 7.99
C ALA A 203 -13.04 9.00 6.65
N THR A 204 -12.98 7.67 6.61
CA THR A 204 -13.38 6.88 5.44
C THR A 204 -14.87 7.01 5.17
N PHE A 205 -15.68 6.85 6.21
CA PHE A 205 -17.14 6.78 6.13
C PHE A 205 -17.85 8.06 6.60
N PHE A 206 -17.17 8.87 7.41
CA PHE A 206 -17.74 10.08 7.99
C PHE A 206 -16.78 11.26 7.83
N PRO A 207 -17.28 12.49 7.64
CA PRO A 207 -16.45 13.69 7.68
C PRO A 207 -15.72 13.81 9.02
N ILE A 208 -14.50 14.34 8.99
CA ILE A 208 -13.68 14.53 10.21
C ILE A 208 -14.38 15.41 11.26
N THR A 209 -15.24 16.31 10.81
CA THR A 209 -15.98 17.24 11.67
C THR A 209 -16.96 16.58 12.64
N ILE A 210 -17.31 15.30 12.41
CA ILE A 210 -18.20 14.54 13.31
C ILE A 210 -17.45 14.06 14.56
N TYR A 211 -16.11 13.91 14.46
CA TYR A 211 -15.31 13.42 15.58
C TYR A 211 -15.12 14.48 16.66
N PRO A 212 -15.07 14.11 17.96
CA PRO A 212 -14.65 15.02 19.02
C PRO A 212 -13.24 15.58 18.76
N GLY A 213 -12.98 16.84 19.13
CA GLY A 213 -11.74 17.55 18.77
C GLY A 213 -10.43 16.79 19.11
N ALA A 214 -10.39 16.12 20.27
CA ALA A 214 -9.22 15.30 20.64
C ALA A 214 -9.00 14.12 19.68
N LEU A 215 -10.08 13.51 19.17
CA LEU A 215 -10.01 12.40 18.24
C LEU A 215 -9.66 12.88 16.83
N GLN A 216 -10.05 14.10 16.44
CA GLN A 216 -9.66 14.69 15.16
C GLN A 216 -8.14 14.76 15.02
N ILE A 217 -7.42 15.15 16.05
CA ILE A 217 -5.95 15.20 16.05
C ILE A 217 -5.36 13.81 15.78
N VAL A 218 -5.90 12.77 16.42
CA VAL A 218 -5.44 11.39 16.20
C VAL A 218 -5.74 10.93 14.77
N VAL A 219 -6.91 11.26 14.24
CA VAL A 219 -7.31 10.96 12.87
C VAL A 219 -6.39 11.68 11.87
N GLU A 220 -6.06 12.94 12.08
CA GLU A 220 -5.18 13.73 11.21
C GLU A 220 -3.73 13.20 11.17
N LEU A 221 -3.29 12.52 12.24
CA LEU A 221 -1.99 11.85 12.28
C LEU A 221 -1.99 10.52 11.51
N SER A 222 -3.17 10.00 11.16
CA SER A 222 -3.29 8.76 10.41
C SER A 222 -2.74 8.92 8.98
N PRO A 223 -1.82 8.06 8.53
CA PRO A 223 -1.34 8.09 7.15
C PRO A 223 -2.46 7.79 6.14
N LEU A 224 -3.45 7.00 6.53
CA LEU A 224 -4.59 6.71 5.68
C LEU A 224 -5.50 7.93 5.54
N TYR A 225 -5.72 8.70 6.61
CA TYR A 225 -6.48 9.95 6.55
C TYR A 225 -5.84 10.94 5.56
N ARG A 226 -4.52 11.15 5.64
CA ARG A 226 -3.79 12.02 4.71
C ARG A 226 -3.91 11.58 3.25
N ALA A 227 -3.86 10.27 3.01
CA ALA A 227 -4.09 9.72 1.69
C ALA A 227 -5.54 9.94 1.21
N ILE A 228 -6.53 9.76 2.08
CA ILE A 228 -7.95 9.98 1.79
C ILE A 228 -8.23 11.44 1.50
N ASP A 229 -7.69 12.36 2.30
CA ASP A 229 -7.89 13.80 2.11
C ASP A 229 -7.31 14.26 0.77
N LEU A 230 -6.08 13.82 0.46
CA LEU A 230 -5.45 14.07 -0.84
C LEU A 230 -6.31 13.57 -2.00
N MET A 231 -6.78 12.31 -1.95
CA MET A 231 -7.59 11.73 -3.03
C MET A 231 -8.96 12.36 -3.12
N ARG A 232 -9.57 12.73 -2.00
CA ARG A 232 -10.88 13.38 -1.97
C ARG A 232 -10.80 14.77 -2.57
N SER A 233 -9.78 15.56 -2.25
CA SER A 233 -9.54 16.89 -2.83
C SER A 233 -9.37 16.81 -4.36
N LEU A 234 -8.64 15.81 -4.86
CA LEU A 234 -8.47 15.54 -6.29
C LEU A 234 -9.78 15.09 -6.96
N GLY A 235 -10.51 14.18 -6.34
CA GLY A 235 -11.76 13.65 -6.87
C GLY A 235 -12.87 14.69 -6.97
N LEU A 236 -12.93 15.61 -6.00
CA LEU A 236 -13.87 16.74 -5.98
C LEU A 236 -13.42 17.93 -6.84
N GLY A 237 -12.20 17.91 -7.37
CA GLY A 237 -11.65 19.00 -8.17
C GLY A 237 -11.37 20.27 -7.36
N GLN A 238 -11.03 20.12 -6.08
CA GLN A 238 -10.68 21.21 -5.17
C GLN A 238 -9.19 21.15 -4.78
N PRO A 239 -8.25 21.33 -5.73
CA PRO A 239 -6.84 21.34 -5.38
C PRO A 239 -6.55 22.52 -4.45
N SER A 240 -5.90 22.24 -3.33
CA SER A 240 -5.55 23.21 -2.31
C SER A 240 -4.10 23.02 -1.87
N TRP A 241 -3.50 24.08 -1.32
CA TRP A 241 -2.17 24.00 -0.71
C TRP A 241 -2.10 23.02 0.47
N SER A 242 -3.24 22.62 1.05
CA SER A 242 -3.32 21.56 2.07
C SER A 242 -2.83 20.19 1.57
N MET A 243 -2.82 19.94 0.26
CA MET A 243 -2.30 18.71 -0.32
C MET A 243 -0.78 18.56 -0.19
N VAL A 244 -0.04 19.67 -0.09
CA VAL A 244 1.43 19.65 0.01
C VAL A 244 1.89 18.98 1.32
N PRO A 245 1.39 19.35 2.52
CA PRO A 245 1.72 18.64 3.74
C PRO A 245 1.30 17.17 3.74
N ASP A 246 0.21 16.79 3.08
CA ASP A 246 -0.20 15.38 2.98
C ASP A 246 0.80 14.56 2.17
N VAL A 247 1.20 15.06 1.00
CA VAL A 247 2.24 14.44 0.18
C VAL A 247 3.56 14.36 0.92
N ALA A 248 4.00 15.46 1.56
CA ALA A 248 5.24 15.50 2.33
C ALA A 248 5.22 14.49 3.50
N TYR A 249 4.10 14.39 4.21
CA TYR A 249 3.92 13.44 5.30
C TYR A 249 4.02 11.99 4.82
N LEU A 250 3.33 11.64 3.73
CA LEU A 250 3.37 10.31 3.13
C LEU A 250 4.79 9.95 2.66
N LEU A 251 5.50 10.89 2.02
CA LEU A 251 6.89 10.68 1.60
C LEU A 251 7.84 10.51 2.79
N ALA A 252 7.66 11.29 3.85
CA ALA A 252 8.47 11.17 5.07
C ALA A 252 8.30 9.80 5.73
N LEU A 253 7.05 9.32 5.84
CA LEU A 253 6.76 7.97 6.37
C LEU A 253 7.32 6.87 5.47
N SER A 254 7.26 7.05 4.14
CA SER A 254 7.87 6.11 3.19
C SER A 254 9.38 6.00 3.40
N GLY A 255 10.04 7.15 3.53
CA GLY A 255 11.48 7.22 3.81
C GLY A 255 11.85 6.55 5.13
N LEU A 256 11.06 6.80 6.18
CA LEU A 256 11.24 6.15 7.50
C LEU A 256 11.09 4.62 7.39
N GLY A 257 10.03 4.15 6.72
CA GLY A 257 9.79 2.72 6.51
C GLY A 257 10.94 2.03 5.79
N LEU A 258 11.41 2.61 4.68
CA LEU A 258 12.56 2.09 3.94
C LEU A 258 13.85 2.09 4.77
N TRP A 259 14.09 3.14 5.55
CA TRP A 259 15.26 3.24 6.41
C TRP A 259 15.25 2.16 7.50
N VAL A 260 14.11 1.94 8.16
CA VAL A 260 13.95 0.87 9.17
C VAL A 260 14.15 -0.49 8.52
N THR A 261 13.51 -0.74 7.37
CA THR A 261 13.62 -2.00 6.62
C THR A 261 15.08 -2.30 6.28
N SER A 262 15.79 -1.34 5.67
CA SER A 262 17.17 -1.54 5.23
C SER A 262 18.11 -1.85 6.40
N ARG A 263 17.99 -1.13 7.52
CA ARG A 263 18.79 -1.38 8.71
C ARG A 263 18.53 -2.74 9.34
N ARG A 264 17.25 -3.15 9.43
CA ARG A 264 16.91 -4.42 10.08
C ARG A 264 17.18 -5.63 9.19
N MET A 265 16.91 -5.55 7.88
CA MET A 265 17.25 -6.63 6.95
C MET A 265 18.75 -6.87 6.88
N MET A 266 19.56 -5.81 6.87
CA MET A 266 21.02 -5.96 6.95
C MET A 266 21.48 -6.70 8.21
N LYS A 267 20.78 -6.52 9.36
CA LYS A 267 21.11 -7.24 10.59
C LYS A 267 20.67 -8.71 10.59
N ARG A 268 19.55 -9.02 9.90
CA ARG A 268 19.00 -10.40 9.85
C ARG A 268 19.65 -11.28 8.79
N LEU A 269 20.09 -10.70 7.70
CA LEU A 269 20.63 -11.40 6.53
C LEU A 269 22.17 -11.32 6.43
N ARG A 270 22.85 -10.63 7.36
CA ARG A 270 24.29 -10.77 7.52
C ARG A 270 24.55 -12.07 8.30
N PRO A 271 25.39 -12.97 7.78
CA PRO A 271 25.81 -14.19 8.49
C PRO A 271 26.58 -13.84 9.76
#